data_2c87dc5506b125276ef19c6d7f115f5a
#
_entry.id   2c87dc5506b125276ef19c6d7f115f5a
#
_cell.length_a   1.000
_cell.length_b   1.000
_cell.length_c   1.000
_cell.angle_alpha   90.00
_cell.angle_beta   90.00
_cell.angle_gamma   90.00
#
_symmetry.space_group_name_H-M   'P 1'
#
loop_
_entity.id
_entity.type
_entity.pdbx_description
1 polymer ?
#
loop_
_entity_poly.entity_id
_entity_poly.type
_entity_poly.pdbx_seq_one_letter_code
_entity_poly.pdbx_strand_id
1 'polypeptide(L)'
;MPRRPTRTVATLILHGWQGSGPDHWQSWLAGQLRAADREVRYPALPDPDSPSLECWLAALRTSLDGLPDDGFDVVAHSLGAVLWLHHVARSDDSPRPARVALVAPPSPRTTIPELAAFFPAPMNIDVVRHASDGTVLVGGSEDPYTPEGIAIAYGRPLKMSTTIIAGGGHLNPESGYGEWPAVLDWCGRDNLAFIA
;
A
#
# COMPACT_ATOMS: atom_id res chain seq x y z
N MET A 1 18.76 -27.27 0.41
CA MET A 1 17.32 -27.10 0.66
C MET A 1 16.66 -26.68 -0.64
N PRO A 2 15.56 -27.32 -1.10
CA PRO A 2 14.86 -26.87 -2.29
C PRO A 2 14.35 -25.46 -2.05
N ARG A 3 14.63 -24.55 -2.99
CA ARG A 3 14.01 -23.20 -2.99
C ARG A 3 12.49 -23.41 -3.03
N ARG A 4 11.76 -22.87 -2.05
CA ARG A 4 10.31 -22.79 -2.14
C ARG A 4 9.96 -22.09 -3.46
N PRO A 5 8.92 -22.54 -4.18
CA PRO A 5 8.49 -21.84 -5.38
C PRO A 5 8.19 -20.40 -5.02
N THR A 6 8.84 -19.48 -5.73
CA THR A 6 8.55 -18.05 -5.62
C THR A 6 7.17 -17.82 -6.23
N ARG A 7 6.28 -17.18 -5.48
CA ARG A 7 4.95 -16.82 -5.96
C ARG A 7 5.07 -15.87 -7.16
N THR A 8 4.55 -16.28 -8.31
CA THR A 8 4.54 -15.50 -9.55
C THR A 8 3.18 -14.82 -9.75
N VAL A 9 2.82 -13.88 -8.87
CA VAL A 9 1.61 -13.07 -9.01
C VAL A 9 1.98 -11.66 -9.43
N ALA A 10 1.08 -10.98 -10.12
CA ALA A 10 1.22 -9.57 -10.43
C ALA A 10 1.32 -8.72 -9.14
N THR A 11 1.96 -7.57 -9.20
CA THR A 11 2.01 -6.64 -8.07
C THR A 11 1.54 -5.26 -8.51
N LEU A 12 0.49 -4.76 -7.87
CA LEU A 12 0.04 -3.38 -8.00
C LEU A 12 0.71 -2.54 -6.91
N ILE A 13 1.42 -1.49 -7.32
CA ILE A 13 2.08 -0.54 -6.42
C ILE A 13 1.35 0.80 -6.51
N LEU A 14 0.95 1.36 -5.37
CA LEU A 14 0.26 2.65 -5.30
C LEU A 14 1.11 3.63 -4.48
N HIS A 15 1.55 4.72 -5.13
CA HIS A 15 2.31 5.77 -4.47
C HIS A 15 1.43 6.72 -3.64
N GLY A 16 2.05 7.52 -2.80
CA GLY A 16 1.40 8.54 -1.99
C GLY A 16 1.39 9.92 -2.62
N TRP A 17 1.07 10.93 -1.80
CA TRP A 17 1.18 12.34 -2.13
C TRP A 17 2.60 12.67 -2.59
N GLN A 18 2.73 13.57 -3.56
CA GLN A 18 3.97 13.96 -4.23
C GLN A 18 4.66 12.86 -5.04
N GLY A 19 4.03 11.68 -5.15
CA GLY A 19 4.60 10.57 -5.91
C GLY A 19 5.69 9.81 -5.17
N SER A 20 6.38 8.94 -5.90
CA SER A 20 7.55 8.21 -5.42
C SER A 20 8.64 8.29 -6.48
N GLY A 21 9.64 9.13 -6.23
CA GLY A 21 10.78 9.35 -7.11
C GLY A 21 11.66 8.10 -7.29
N PRO A 22 12.73 8.19 -8.09
CA PRO A 22 13.59 7.05 -8.40
C PRO A 22 14.29 6.46 -7.17
N ASP A 23 14.56 7.28 -6.16
CA ASP A 23 15.22 6.86 -4.92
C ASP A 23 14.27 6.26 -3.89
N HIS A 24 12.97 6.22 -4.17
CA HIS A 24 11.96 5.67 -3.27
C HIS A 24 11.90 4.14 -3.38
N TRP A 25 11.70 3.45 -2.24
CA TRP A 25 11.63 1.98 -2.21
C TRP A 25 10.56 1.39 -3.15
N GLN A 26 9.48 2.10 -3.46
CA GLN A 26 8.48 1.62 -4.41
C GLN A 26 9.03 1.55 -5.83
N SER A 27 9.83 2.52 -6.26
CA SER A 27 10.52 2.51 -7.55
C SER A 27 11.58 1.42 -7.60
N TRP A 28 12.35 1.25 -6.52
CA TRP A 28 13.30 0.14 -6.37
C TRP A 28 12.58 -1.22 -6.40
N LEU A 29 11.48 -1.41 -5.63
CA LEU A 29 10.69 -2.64 -5.63
C LEU A 29 10.17 -2.98 -7.02
N ALA A 30 9.61 -2.01 -7.74
CA ALA A 30 9.13 -2.21 -9.09
C ALA A 30 10.25 -2.69 -10.04
N GLY A 31 11.45 -2.13 -9.89
CA GLY A 31 12.65 -2.57 -10.62
C GLY A 31 13.05 -4.01 -10.30
N GLN A 32 13.10 -4.37 -9.03
CA GLN A 32 13.45 -5.73 -8.58
C GLN A 32 12.45 -6.78 -9.07
N LEU A 33 11.16 -6.49 -8.98
CA LEU A 33 10.11 -7.40 -9.42
C LEU A 33 10.14 -7.60 -10.94
N ARG A 34 10.32 -6.52 -11.72
CA ARG A 34 10.46 -6.59 -13.18
C ARG A 34 11.72 -7.37 -13.60
N ALA A 35 12.84 -7.18 -12.90
CA ALA A 35 14.07 -7.94 -13.14
C ALA A 35 13.92 -9.44 -12.84
N ALA A 36 12.92 -9.81 -12.04
CA ALA A 36 12.53 -11.19 -11.76
C ALA A 36 11.37 -11.69 -12.66
N ASP A 37 11.14 -11.05 -13.82
CA ASP A 37 10.08 -11.37 -14.79
C ASP A 37 8.66 -11.38 -14.19
N ARG A 38 8.41 -10.55 -13.16
CA ARG A 38 7.08 -10.42 -12.56
C ARG A 38 6.30 -9.27 -13.21
N GLU A 39 4.99 -9.46 -13.40
CA GLU A 39 4.11 -8.37 -13.79
C GLU A 39 4.02 -7.32 -12.68
N VAL A 40 4.29 -6.06 -13.02
CA VAL A 40 4.22 -4.92 -12.09
C VAL A 40 3.39 -3.82 -12.71
N ARG A 41 2.29 -3.49 -12.03
CA ARG A 41 1.49 -2.30 -12.32
C ARG A 41 1.83 -1.21 -11.32
N TYR A 42 2.43 -0.16 -11.80
CA TYR A 42 2.84 0.99 -11.00
C TYR A 42 2.38 2.26 -11.72
N PRO A 43 1.08 2.61 -11.59
CA PRO A 43 0.51 3.75 -12.29
C PRO A 43 1.09 5.07 -11.77
N ALA A 44 1.34 5.99 -12.68
CA ALA A 44 1.50 7.39 -12.34
C ALA A 44 0.11 7.96 -12.01
N LEU A 45 -0.21 8.13 -10.74
CA LEU A 45 -1.46 8.75 -10.31
C LEU A 45 -1.43 10.25 -10.68
N PRO A 46 -2.53 10.80 -11.24
CA PRO A 46 -2.54 12.17 -11.76
C PRO A 46 -2.29 13.24 -10.69
N ASP A 47 -1.56 14.28 -11.05
CA ASP A 47 -1.34 15.48 -10.24
C ASP A 47 -0.96 15.17 -8.76
N PRO A 48 0.14 14.46 -8.51
CA PRO A 48 0.45 13.93 -7.18
C PRO A 48 0.69 15.03 -6.13
N ASP A 49 1.01 16.25 -6.53
CA ASP A 49 1.17 17.40 -5.63
C ASP A 49 -0.18 18.01 -5.20
N SER A 50 -1.21 17.85 -6.04
CA SER A 50 -2.59 18.31 -5.78
C SER A 50 -3.60 17.22 -6.11
N PRO A 51 -3.61 16.11 -5.35
CA PRO A 51 -4.31 14.90 -5.71
C PRO A 51 -5.84 15.05 -5.65
N SER A 52 -6.51 14.53 -6.69
CA SER A 52 -7.96 14.39 -6.72
C SER A 52 -8.33 12.92 -6.44
N LEU A 53 -9.15 12.69 -5.42
CA LEU A 53 -9.61 11.34 -5.08
C LEU A 53 -10.29 10.65 -6.26
N GLU A 54 -11.17 11.36 -6.99
CA GLU A 54 -11.90 10.76 -8.11
C GLU A 54 -10.99 10.45 -9.31
N CYS A 55 -10.01 11.32 -9.60
CA CYS A 55 -9.02 11.05 -10.66
C CYS A 55 -8.13 9.86 -10.28
N TRP A 56 -7.71 9.77 -9.01
CA TRP A 56 -6.91 8.66 -8.53
C TRP A 56 -7.68 7.34 -8.51
N LEU A 57 -8.96 7.36 -8.13
CA LEU A 57 -9.83 6.17 -8.21
C LEU A 57 -10.03 5.71 -9.65
N ALA A 58 -10.17 6.64 -10.60
CA ALA A 58 -10.28 6.28 -12.02
C ALA A 58 -8.98 5.62 -12.54
N ALA A 59 -7.81 6.20 -12.22
CA ALA A 59 -6.52 5.64 -12.58
C ALA A 59 -6.28 4.26 -11.94
N LEU A 60 -6.69 4.09 -10.67
CA LEU A 60 -6.62 2.81 -9.99
C LEU A 60 -7.49 1.76 -10.67
N ARG A 61 -8.74 2.06 -11.01
CA ARG A 61 -9.64 1.12 -11.72
C ARG A 61 -9.02 0.67 -13.04
N THR A 62 -8.51 1.61 -13.83
CA THR A 62 -7.80 1.27 -15.09
C THR A 62 -6.60 0.35 -14.83
N SER A 63 -5.90 0.54 -13.71
CA SER A 63 -4.76 -0.30 -13.35
C SER A 63 -5.15 -1.70 -12.88
N LEU A 64 -6.40 -1.89 -12.46
CA LEU A 64 -6.95 -3.19 -12.08
C LEU A 64 -7.52 -3.98 -13.25
N ASP A 65 -7.81 -3.32 -14.38
CA ASP A 65 -8.40 -3.96 -15.55
C ASP A 65 -7.59 -5.16 -16.03
N GLY A 66 -8.26 -6.31 -16.16
CA GLY A 66 -7.67 -7.55 -16.64
C GLY A 66 -6.76 -8.27 -15.62
N LEU A 67 -6.68 -7.81 -14.36
CA LEU A 67 -6.09 -8.62 -13.30
C LEU A 67 -7.05 -9.73 -12.89
N PRO A 68 -6.57 -10.98 -12.71
CA PRO A 68 -7.40 -12.07 -12.20
C PRO A 68 -7.61 -11.95 -10.69
N ASP A 69 -8.77 -12.44 -10.20
CA ASP A 69 -8.98 -12.60 -8.77
C ASP A 69 -7.90 -13.48 -8.15
N ASP A 70 -7.47 -13.12 -6.93
CA ASP A 70 -6.41 -13.78 -6.16
C ASP A 70 -5.06 -13.94 -6.90
N GLY A 71 -4.95 -13.34 -8.09
CA GLY A 71 -3.75 -13.42 -8.95
C GLY A 71 -2.78 -12.25 -8.80
N PHE A 72 -3.02 -11.32 -7.86
CA PHE A 72 -2.14 -10.18 -7.64
C PHE A 72 -2.05 -9.79 -6.17
N ASP A 73 -0.99 -9.06 -5.84
CA ASP A 73 -0.79 -8.41 -4.54
C ASP A 73 -0.87 -6.88 -4.70
N VAL A 74 -1.28 -6.20 -3.65
CA VAL A 74 -1.26 -4.73 -3.59
C VAL A 74 -0.27 -4.26 -2.54
N VAL A 75 0.58 -3.29 -2.92
CA VAL A 75 1.52 -2.61 -2.01
C VAL A 75 1.27 -1.11 -2.13
N ALA A 76 0.62 -0.54 -1.14
CA ALA A 76 0.19 0.86 -1.16
C ALA A 76 0.87 1.66 -0.06
N HIS A 77 1.48 2.80 -0.41
CA HIS A 77 2.19 3.69 0.53
C HIS A 77 1.44 4.99 0.76
N SER A 78 1.46 5.44 2.01
CA SER A 78 0.97 6.77 2.39
C SER A 78 -0.46 7.03 1.91
N LEU A 79 -0.72 8.10 1.18
CA LEU A 79 -2.03 8.42 0.60
C LEU A 79 -2.54 7.33 -0.37
N GLY A 80 -1.65 6.57 -1.01
CA GLY A 80 -2.01 5.40 -1.81
C GLY A 80 -2.70 4.30 -0.99
N ALA A 81 -2.34 4.15 0.29
CA ALA A 81 -3.03 3.24 1.20
C ALA A 81 -4.45 3.72 1.51
N VAL A 82 -4.65 5.03 1.68
CA VAL A 82 -5.98 5.62 1.87
C VAL A 82 -6.81 5.51 0.58
N LEU A 83 -6.20 5.73 -0.59
CA LEU A 83 -6.84 5.48 -1.90
C LEU A 83 -7.37 4.05 -2.00
N TRP A 84 -6.57 3.06 -1.58
CA TRP A 84 -7.00 1.67 -1.56
C TRP A 84 -8.22 1.45 -0.67
N LEU A 85 -8.25 2.05 0.54
CA LEU A 85 -9.42 1.98 1.43
C LEU A 85 -10.68 2.60 0.77
N HIS A 86 -10.53 3.71 0.05
CA HIS A 86 -11.64 4.30 -0.70
C HIS A 86 -12.12 3.41 -1.85
N HIS A 87 -11.18 2.76 -2.54
CA HIS A 87 -11.51 1.84 -3.62
C HIS A 87 -12.34 0.67 -3.11
N VAL A 88 -11.88 -0.05 -2.10
CA VAL A 88 -12.61 -1.22 -1.57
C VAL A 88 -13.95 -0.86 -0.92
N ALA A 89 -14.08 0.37 -0.41
CA ALA A 89 -15.34 0.86 0.15
C ALA A 89 -16.41 1.21 -0.91
N ARG A 90 -16.03 1.32 -2.18
CA ARG A 90 -16.90 1.79 -3.28
C ARG A 90 -17.08 0.77 -4.40
N SER A 91 -16.35 -0.34 -4.38
CA SER A 91 -16.29 -1.28 -5.52
C SER A 91 -16.63 -2.69 -5.07
N ASP A 92 -17.78 -3.18 -5.53
CA ASP A 92 -18.24 -4.56 -5.27
C ASP A 92 -17.75 -5.54 -6.35
N ASP A 93 -17.44 -5.06 -7.56
CA ASP A 93 -17.09 -5.88 -8.75
C ASP A 93 -15.62 -5.75 -9.20
N SER A 94 -14.74 -5.20 -8.37
CA SER A 94 -13.31 -5.09 -8.73
C SER A 94 -12.58 -6.40 -8.49
N PRO A 95 -11.52 -6.71 -9.31
CA PRO A 95 -10.67 -7.86 -9.06
C PRO A 95 -10.13 -7.85 -7.62
N ARG A 96 -10.23 -8.99 -6.96
CA ARG A 96 -9.84 -9.15 -5.56
C ARG A 96 -8.36 -9.55 -5.48
N PRO A 97 -7.50 -8.79 -4.79
CA PRO A 97 -6.11 -9.18 -4.58
C PRO A 97 -6.02 -10.35 -3.58
N ALA A 98 -5.01 -11.17 -3.75
CA ALA A 98 -4.70 -12.18 -2.76
C ALA A 98 -4.21 -11.55 -1.44
N ARG A 99 -3.37 -10.52 -1.52
CA ARG A 99 -2.84 -9.85 -0.33
C ARG A 99 -2.69 -8.34 -0.54
N VAL A 100 -2.78 -7.61 0.57
CA VAL A 100 -2.61 -6.15 0.60
C VAL A 100 -1.63 -5.77 1.71
N ALA A 101 -0.62 -4.97 1.38
CA ALA A 101 0.23 -4.27 2.35
C ALA A 101 -0.10 -2.78 2.31
N LEU A 102 -0.66 -2.26 3.40
CA LEU A 102 -0.89 -0.84 3.62
C LEU A 102 0.29 -0.28 4.42
N VAL A 103 1.09 0.55 3.79
CA VAL A 103 2.36 1.05 4.34
C VAL A 103 2.22 2.52 4.70
N ALA A 104 2.46 2.87 5.95
CA ALA A 104 2.50 4.22 6.50
C ALA A 104 1.32 5.13 6.06
N PRO A 105 0.05 4.70 6.17
CA PRO A 105 -1.07 5.59 5.85
C PRO A 105 -1.07 6.82 6.78
N PRO A 106 -1.32 8.04 6.25
CA PRO A 106 -1.41 9.24 7.06
C PRO A 106 -2.61 9.17 8.01
N SER A 107 -2.51 9.87 9.13
CA SER A 107 -3.56 9.91 10.16
C SER A 107 -4.94 10.23 9.57
N PRO A 108 -6.00 9.52 9.98
CA PRO A 108 -7.37 9.89 9.64
C PRO A 108 -7.78 11.27 10.14
N ARG A 109 -6.94 11.87 11.00
CA ARG A 109 -7.13 13.23 11.56
C ARG A 109 -6.22 14.26 10.92
N THR A 110 -5.59 13.92 9.79
CA THR A 110 -4.72 14.87 9.08
C THR A 110 -5.46 16.18 8.76
N THR A 111 -4.77 17.28 8.89
CA THR A 111 -5.27 18.62 8.56
C THR A 111 -4.54 19.22 7.36
N ILE A 112 -3.78 18.42 6.62
CA ILE A 112 -3.08 18.85 5.41
C ILE A 112 -4.14 19.17 4.34
N PRO A 113 -4.25 20.43 3.89
CA PRO A 113 -5.33 20.85 2.99
C PRO A 113 -5.36 20.08 1.66
N GLU A 114 -4.19 19.77 1.11
CA GLU A 114 -4.02 19.05 -0.15
C GLU A 114 -4.59 17.63 -0.09
N LEU A 115 -4.67 17.05 1.10
CA LEU A 115 -5.17 15.68 1.31
C LEU A 115 -6.66 15.64 1.70
N ALA A 116 -7.29 16.79 1.91
CA ALA A 116 -8.65 16.88 2.49
C ALA A 116 -9.69 16.06 1.72
N ALA A 117 -9.56 15.93 0.40
CA ALA A 117 -10.49 15.14 -0.43
C ALA A 117 -10.47 13.63 -0.13
N PHE A 118 -9.41 13.11 0.50
CA PHE A 118 -9.27 11.71 0.88
C PHE A 118 -9.77 11.40 2.29
N PHE A 119 -10.23 12.40 3.02
CA PHE A 119 -10.68 12.23 4.39
C PHE A 119 -12.13 12.71 4.59
N PRO A 120 -12.90 12.02 5.45
CA PRO A 120 -12.49 10.90 6.29
C PRO A 120 -12.16 9.64 5.48
N ALA A 121 -11.10 8.94 5.87
CA ALA A 121 -10.78 7.63 5.28
C ALA A 121 -11.88 6.61 5.64
N PRO A 122 -12.27 5.71 4.73
CA PRO A 122 -13.22 4.65 5.03
C PRO A 122 -12.64 3.68 6.08
N MET A 123 -13.39 3.47 7.17
CA MET A 123 -12.97 2.65 8.31
C MET A 123 -13.94 1.48 8.56
N ASN A 124 -14.41 0.83 7.48
CA ASN A 124 -15.29 -0.33 7.57
C ASN A 124 -14.48 -1.62 7.60
N ILE A 125 -14.46 -2.28 8.76
CA ILE A 125 -13.70 -3.51 8.98
C ILE A 125 -14.15 -4.67 8.08
N ASP A 126 -15.46 -4.81 7.84
CA ASP A 126 -16.00 -5.92 7.07
C ASP A 126 -15.62 -5.75 5.59
N VAL A 127 -15.67 -4.53 5.06
CA VAL A 127 -15.22 -4.20 3.70
C VAL A 127 -13.73 -4.55 3.51
N VAL A 128 -12.87 -4.10 4.43
CA VAL A 128 -11.42 -4.38 4.35
C VAL A 128 -11.13 -5.88 4.40
N ARG A 129 -11.85 -6.64 5.24
CA ARG A 129 -11.68 -8.08 5.36
C ARG A 129 -12.14 -8.86 4.14
N HIS A 130 -13.20 -8.41 3.47
CA HIS A 130 -13.70 -9.06 2.25
C HIS A 130 -12.87 -8.69 1.01
N ALA A 131 -12.12 -7.61 1.07
CA ALA A 131 -11.37 -7.09 -0.07
C ALA A 131 -10.11 -7.91 -0.46
N SER A 132 -9.64 -8.81 0.41
CA SER A 132 -8.47 -9.67 0.13
C SER A 132 -8.45 -10.88 1.06
N ASP A 133 -7.62 -11.89 0.76
CA ASP A 133 -7.39 -13.01 1.69
C ASP A 133 -6.59 -12.56 2.93
N GLY A 134 -5.87 -11.47 2.82
CA GLY A 134 -5.18 -10.88 3.96
C GLY A 134 -4.66 -9.48 3.71
N THR A 135 -4.92 -8.60 4.68
CA THR A 135 -4.37 -7.24 4.71
C THR A 135 -3.44 -7.08 5.90
N VAL A 136 -2.24 -6.57 5.66
CA VAL A 136 -1.28 -6.18 6.70
C VAL A 136 -1.08 -4.67 6.70
N LEU A 137 -0.86 -4.14 7.88
CA LEU A 137 -0.54 -2.73 8.10
C LEU A 137 0.91 -2.63 8.57
N VAL A 138 1.71 -1.80 7.90
CA VAL A 138 3.12 -1.60 8.21
C VAL A 138 3.37 -0.11 8.40
N GLY A 139 4.10 0.28 9.43
CA GLY A 139 4.49 1.68 9.61
C GLY A 139 5.69 1.82 10.51
N GLY A 140 6.35 2.96 10.43
CA GLY A 140 7.42 3.31 11.36
C GLY A 140 6.88 3.87 12.68
N SER A 141 7.65 3.74 13.76
CA SER A 141 7.50 4.66 14.89
C SER A 141 8.02 6.04 14.47
N GLU A 142 7.53 7.08 15.13
CA GLU A 142 7.93 8.48 14.88
C GLU A 142 7.54 9.00 13.48
N ASP A 143 6.49 8.45 12.88
CA ASP A 143 5.93 8.94 11.63
C ASP A 143 5.24 10.30 11.85
N PRO A 144 5.74 11.41 11.24
CA PRO A 144 5.17 12.74 11.42
C PRO A 144 3.76 12.87 10.84
N TYR A 145 3.38 12.02 9.87
CA TYR A 145 2.05 12.02 9.26
C TYR A 145 1.03 11.21 10.07
N THR A 146 1.49 10.39 11.02
CA THR A 146 0.61 9.58 11.89
C THR A 146 1.13 9.61 13.33
N PRO A 147 1.11 10.78 13.99
CA PRO A 147 1.75 10.98 15.30
C PRO A 147 1.15 10.11 16.41
N GLU A 148 -0.12 9.68 16.30
CA GLU A 148 -0.74 8.72 17.21
C GLU A 148 -0.29 7.28 16.99
N GLY A 149 0.43 7.02 15.89
CA GLY A 149 0.88 5.72 15.44
C GLY A 149 -0.21 4.92 14.71
N ILE A 150 0.21 4.19 13.68
CA ILE A 150 -0.71 3.44 12.79
C ILE A 150 -1.55 2.38 13.51
N ALA A 151 -1.03 1.79 14.59
CA ALA A 151 -1.77 0.82 15.38
C ALA A 151 -3.03 1.41 16.01
N ILE A 152 -2.98 2.69 16.43
CA ILE A 152 -4.12 3.43 16.98
C ILE A 152 -5.01 3.95 15.85
N ALA A 153 -4.38 4.53 14.81
CA ALA A 153 -5.08 5.15 13.71
C ALA A 153 -5.90 4.15 12.87
N TYR A 154 -5.34 3.00 12.56
CA TYR A 154 -5.93 2.00 11.65
C TYR A 154 -5.95 0.59 12.20
N GLY A 155 -4.86 0.14 12.85
CA GLY A 155 -4.68 -1.25 13.26
C GLY A 155 -5.80 -1.75 14.17
N ARG A 156 -6.09 -1.04 15.26
CA ARG A 156 -7.14 -1.40 16.21
C ARG A 156 -8.55 -1.22 15.63
N PRO A 157 -8.90 -0.07 14.99
CA PRO A 157 -10.23 0.12 14.41
C PRO A 157 -10.57 -0.91 13.34
N LEU A 158 -9.63 -1.26 12.48
CA LEU A 158 -9.83 -2.22 11.38
C LEU A 158 -9.44 -3.65 11.75
N LYS A 159 -8.98 -3.89 12.97
CA LYS A 159 -8.49 -5.19 13.48
C LYS A 159 -7.48 -5.84 12.51
N MET A 160 -6.57 -5.04 11.98
CA MET A 160 -5.52 -5.50 11.06
C MET A 160 -4.28 -5.96 11.81
N SER A 161 -3.61 -6.99 11.27
CA SER A 161 -2.25 -7.34 11.65
C SER A 161 -1.33 -6.15 11.38
N THR A 162 -0.61 -5.70 12.40
CA THR A 162 0.16 -4.45 12.34
C THR A 162 1.62 -4.71 12.70
N THR A 163 2.54 -4.30 11.84
CA THR A 163 3.99 -4.30 12.07
C THR A 163 4.46 -2.87 12.27
N ILE A 164 5.12 -2.60 13.39
CA ILE A 164 5.76 -1.31 13.69
C ILE A 164 7.26 -1.46 13.56
N ILE A 165 7.87 -0.65 12.71
CA ILE A 165 9.32 -0.61 12.51
C ILE A 165 9.88 0.51 13.40
N ALA A 166 10.72 0.15 14.35
CA ALA A 166 11.31 1.12 15.29
C ALA A 166 12.19 2.14 14.53
N GLY A 167 11.96 3.43 14.75
CA GLY A 167 12.68 4.51 14.08
C GLY A 167 12.40 4.62 12.57
N GLY A 168 11.36 3.94 12.06
CA GLY A 168 11.08 3.88 10.63
C GLY A 168 10.52 5.17 10.02
N GLY A 169 10.09 6.13 10.83
CA GLY A 169 9.48 7.37 10.34
C GLY A 169 8.35 7.09 9.36
N HIS A 170 8.29 7.83 8.25
CA HIS A 170 7.27 7.64 7.22
C HIS A 170 7.59 6.55 6.19
N LEU A 171 8.64 5.75 6.43
CA LEU A 171 9.09 4.69 5.50
C LEU A 171 9.28 5.24 4.07
N ASN A 172 9.95 6.38 3.94
CA ASN A 172 10.26 7.06 2.70
C ASN A 172 11.79 7.33 2.61
N PRO A 173 12.33 7.88 1.51
CA PRO A 173 13.76 8.17 1.38
C PRO A 173 14.33 9.05 2.49
N GLU A 174 13.55 10.03 2.97
CA GLU A 174 13.95 10.92 4.08
C GLU A 174 14.12 10.15 5.40
N SER A 175 13.42 9.04 5.54
CA SER A 175 13.54 8.11 6.68
C SER A 175 14.55 6.97 6.41
N GLY A 176 15.30 7.03 5.30
CA GLY A 176 16.30 6.04 4.93
C GLY A 176 15.78 4.84 4.10
N TYR A 177 14.55 4.92 3.56
CA TYR A 177 13.93 3.84 2.80
C TYR A 177 14.02 4.08 1.28
N GLY A 178 15.20 3.77 0.72
CA GLY A 178 15.43 3.64 -0.72
C GLY A 178 15.36 2.19 -1.16
N GLU A 179 16.37 1.37 -0.81
CA GLU A 179 16.28 -0.09 -0.95
C GLU A 179 15.61 -0.69 0.29
N TRP A 180 14.57 -1.47 0.08
CA TRP A 180 13.86 -2.11 1.19
C TRP A 180 13.64 -3.61 0.94
N PRO A 181 14.64 -4.46 1.27
CA PRO A 181 14.56 -5.90 1.04
C PRO A 181 13.36 -6.59 1.68
N ALA A 182 12.90 -6.12 2.85
CA ALA A 182 11.78 -6.72 3.55
C ALA A 182 10.46 -6.68 2.75
N VAL A 183 10.19 -5.61 1.98
CA VAL A 183 9.00 -5.54 1.13
C VAL A 183 9.12 -6.46 -0.09
N LEU A 184 10.31 -6.59 -0.66
CA LEU A 184 10.57 -7.55 -1.74
C LEU A 184 10.40 -8.99 -1.26
N ASP A 185 10.91 -9.30 -0.08
CA ASP A 185 10.72 -10.59 0.59
C ASP A 185 9.23 -10.89 0.84
N TRP A 186 8.46 -9.89 1.30
CA TRP A 186 7.03 -10.04 1.47
C TRP A 186 6.33 -10.39 0.15
N CYS A 187 6.68 -9.72 -0.94
CA CYS A 187 6.16 -10.05 -2.27
C CYS A 187 6.54 -11.47 -2.74
N GLY A 188 7.65 -12.03 -2.28
CA GLY A 188 8.15 -13.35 -2.67
C GLY A 188 7.65 -14.52 -1.82
N ARG A 189 6.96 -14.27 -0.69
CA ARG A 189 6.51 -15.30 0.27
C ARG A 189 5.00 -15.52 0.20
N ASP A 190 4.56 -16.72 0.63
CA ASP A 190 3.14 -17.07 0.69
C ASP A 190 2.46 -16.69 2.01
N ASN A 191 3.17 -16.06 2.95
CA ASN A 191 2.60 -15.66 4.23
C ASN A 191 2.33 -14.15 4.31
N LEU A 192 1.41 -13.76 5.20
CA LEU A 192 1.04 -12.38 5.45
C LEU A 192 2.02 -11.63 6.36
N ALA A 193 2.89 -12.34 7.08
CA ALA A 193 3.76 -11.71 8.05
C ALA A 193 4.78 -10.81 7.34
N PHE A 194 4.75 -9.54 7.68
CA PHE A 194 5.79 -8.59 7.31
C PHE A 194 6.92 -8.70 8.34
N ILE A 195 8.07 -9.15 7.91
CA ILE A 195 9.25 -9.30 8.77
C ILE A 195 10.14 -8.09 8.46
N ALA A 196 10.22 -7.16 9.42
CA ALA A 196 11.04 -5.95 9.33
C ALA A 196 12.53 -6.28 9.48
#